data_fdfa7116f15a1a69cc65cb1c8a34d27b
#
_entry.id   fdfa7116f15a1a69cc65cb1c8a34d27b
#
_cell.length_a   1.000
_cell.length_b   1.000
_cell.length_c   1.000
_cell.angle_alpha   90.00
_cell.angle_beta   90.00
_cell.angle_gamma   90.00
#
_symmetry.space_group_name_H-M   'P 1'
#
loop_
_entity.id
_entity.type
_entity.pdbx_description
1 polymer ?
#
loop_
_entity_poly.entity_id
_entity_poly.type
_entity_poly.pdbx_seq_one_letter_code
_entity_poly.pdbx_strand_id
1 'polypeptide(L)'
;MKDAPSSSPSSSLARLSMSLPAELFRQLDVMVEDRGLPSRSQLIAELIRDELAEHGAASRPEDMLAGTITLVYRADLGRVRHQLAQTQSDYLKEVISSQHVFLEDDQSLEVLLVQGPARRLRDLCDALRKVRGVQQLRLFTTTALLPPLHEQDEAEPQARKHKQGKAA
;
A
#
# COMPACT_ATOMS: atom_id res chain seq x y z
N MET A 1 -34.51 18.58 -29.09
CA MET A 1 -34.28 18.02 -27.77
C MET A 1 -34.36 16.53 -27.94
N LYS A 2 -33.21 15.86 -28.00
CA LYS A 2 -33.10 14.37 -28.10
C LYS A 2 -32.40 13.92 -26.88
N ASP A 3 -33.13 13.20 -26.03
CA ASP A 3 -32.60 12.53 -24.83
C ASP A 3 -31.67 11.43 -25.25
N ALA A 4 -30.43 11.50 -24.79
CA ALA A 4 -29.47 10.41 -24.90
C ALA A 4 -29.73 9.39 -23.75
N PRO A 5 -29.84 8.09 -24.03
CA PRO A 5 -29.98 7.11 -22.99
C PRO A 5 -28.63 6.93 -22.25
N SER A 6 -28.64 7.20 -20.96
CA SER A 6 -27.54 6.82 -20.05
C SER A 6 -27.51 5.30 -19.92
N SER A 7 -26.61 4.64 -20.64
CA SER A 7 -26.34 3.22 -20.46
C SER A 7 -25.49 3.02 -19.23
N SER A 8 -26.09 2.65 -18.11
CA SER A 8 -25.40 2.05 -16.97
C SER A 8 -24.71 0.78 -17.44
N PRO A 9 -23.44 0.53 -17.06
CA PRO A 9 -22.80 -0.73 -17.38
C PRO A 9 -23.52 -1.85 -16.64
N SER A 10 -24.26 -2.68 -17.37
CA SER A 10 -24.83 -3.91 -16.84
C SER A 10 -23.66 -4.82 -16.38
N SER A 11 -23.53 -5.07 -15.09
CA SER A 11 -22.59 -6.05 -14.57
C SER A 11 -23.01 -7.44 -15.07
N SER A 12 -22.43 -7.89 -16.18
CA SER A 12 -22.64 -9.25 -16.66
C SER A 12 -21.97 -10.22 -15.71
N LEU A 13 -22.76 -11.13 -15.13
CA LEU A 13 -22.24 -12.21 -14.28
C LEU A 13 -21.61 -13.29 -15.16
N ALA A 14 -20.33 -13.55 -14.96
CA ALA A 14 -19.63 -14.71 -15.52
C ALA A 14 -19.66 -15.86 -14.51
N ARG A 15 -19.72 -17.10 -14.99
CA ARG A 15 -19.66 -18.30 -14.14
C ARG A 15 -18.27 -18.90 -14.22
N LEU A 16 -17.71 -19.23 -13.06
CA LEU A 16 -16.44 -19.93 -12.90
C LEU A 16 -16.71 -21.29 -12.25
N SER A 17 -16.18 -22.35 -12.86
CA SER A 17 -16.16 -23.69 -12.27
C SER A 17 -14.71 -24.06 -11.97
N MET A 18 -14.44 -24.51 -10.74
CA MET A 18 -13.09 -24.92 -10.33
C MET A 18 -13.14 -26.18 -9.49
N SER A 19 -12.08 -26.98 -9.53
CA SER A 19 -11.86 -28.10 -8.64
C SER A 19 -10.78 -27.76 -7.65
N LEU A 20 -11.02 -27.99 -6.37
CA LEU A 20 -10.09 -27.75 -5.29
C LEU A 20 -9.75 -29.08 -4.58
N PRO A 21 -8.54 -29.23 -4.02
CA PRO A 21 -8.26 -30.29 -3.07
C PRO A 21 -9.25 -30.24 -1.91
N ALA A 22 -9.70 -31.42 -1.42
CA ALA A 22 -10.75 -31.51 -0.41
C ALA A 22 -10.41 -30.72 0.88
N GLU A 23 -9.15 -30.70 1.26
CA GLU A 23 -8.68 -29.95 2.43
C GLU A 23 -8.83 -28.43 2.22
N LEU A 24 -8.42 -27.91 1.08
CA LEU A 24 -8.55 -26.50 0.75
C LEU A 24 -10.03 -26.08 0.63
N PHE A 25 -10.87 -26.97 0.11
CA PHE A 25 -12.31 -26.73 0.02
C PHE A 25 -12.94 -26.61 1.42
N ARG A 26 -12.56 -27.47 2.37
CA ARG A 26 -13.02 -27.40 3.75
C ARG A 26 -12.54 -26.13 4.47
N GLN A 27 -11.30 -25.72 4.25
CA GLN A 27 -10.79 -24.46 4.79
C GLN A 27 -11.54 -23.24 4.23
N LEU A 28 -11.92 -23.28 2.96
CA LEU A 28 -12.76 -22.25 2.35
C LEU A 28 -14.13 -22.15 3.05
N ASP A 29 -14.76 -23.28 3.42
CA ASP A 29 -16.03 -23.29 4.15
C ASP A 29 -15.89 -22.64 5.53
N VAL A 30 -14.85 -23.00 6.27
CA VAL A 30 -14.56 -22.39 7.57
C VAL A 30 -14.39 -20.87 7.42
N MET A 31 -13.65 -20.42 6.42
CA MET A 31 -13.47 -18.98 6.19
C MET A 31 -14.79 -18.25 5.85
N VAL A 32 -15.70 -18.90 5.13
CA VAL A 32 -17.02 -18.32 4.82
C VAL A 32 -17.82 -18.13 6.11
N GLU A 33 -17.83 -19.14 6.99
CA GLU A 33 -18.52 -19.09 8.28
C GLU A 33 -17.91 -18.05 9.21
N ASP A 34 -16.60 -18.05 9.40
CA ASP A 34 -15.87 -17.14 10.28
C ASP A 34 -16.04 -15.66 9.88
N ARG A 35 -16.14 -15.39 8.58
CA ARG A 35 -16.34 -14.02 8.05
C ARG A 35 -17.83 -13.65 7.93
N GLY A 36 -18.75 -14.55 8.23
CA GLY A 36 -20.20 -14.32 8.08
C GLY A 36 -20.62 -14.01 6.65
N LEU A 37 -19.91 -14.57 5.66
CA LEU A 37 -20.21 -14.32 4.25
C LEU A 37 -21.36 -15.18 3.76
N PRO A 38 -22.20 -14.68 2.85
CA PRO A 38 -23.38 -15.40 2.39
C PRO A 38 -23.05 -16.58 1.47
N SER A 39 -21.86 -16.65 0.89
CA SER A 39 -21.46 -17.73 -0.02
C SER A 39 -19.96 -17.80 -0.29
N ARG A 40 -19.49 -19.00 -0.68
CA ARG A 40 -18.12 -19.23 -1.19
C ARG A 40 -17.77 -18.32 -2.37
N SER A 41 -18.75 -18.10 -3.26
CA SER A 41 -18.55 -17.24 -4.44
C SER A 41 -18.23 -15.81 -4.05
N GLN A 42 -18.80 -15.29 -2.96
CA GLN A 42 -18.49 -13.96 -2.46
C GLN A 42 -17.07 -13.91 -1.87
N LEU A 43 -16.70 -14.89 -1.05
CA LEU A 43 -15.32 -14.98 -0.52
C LEU A 43 -14.31 -15.06 -1.66
N ILE A 44 -14.55 -15.92 -2.66
CA ILE A 44 -13.65 -16.03 -3.83
C ILE A 44 -13.57 -14.70 -4.59
N ALA A 45 -14.70 -14.01 -4.77
CA ALA A 45 -14.72 -12.73 -5.45
C ALA A 45 -13.96 -11.64 -4.66
N GLU A 46 -13.98 -11.67 -3.32
CA GLU A 46 -13.17 -10.79 -2.48
C GLU A 46 -11.69 -11.11 -2.62
N LEU A 47 -11.29 -12.36 -2.47
CA LEU A 47 -9.88 -12.78 -2.63
C LEU A 47 -9.34 -12.42 -4.03
N ILE A 48 -10.14 -12.59 -5.09
CA ILE A 48 -9.74 -12.20 -6.45
C ILE A 48 -9.60 -10.68 -6.56
N ARG A 49 -10.50 -9.88 -5.96
CA ARG A 49 -10.38 -8.41 -5.98
C ARG A 49 -9.13 -7.94 -5.25
N ASP A 50 -8.83 -8.53 -4.11
CA ASP A 50 -7.64 -8.21 -3.33
C ASP A 50 -6.37 -8.52 -4.14
N GLU A 51 -6.30 -9.70 -4.75
CA GLU A 51 -5.19 -10.10 -5.61
C GLU A 51 -5.07 -9.22 -6.87
N LEU A 52 -6.21 -8.86 -7.49
CA LEU A 52 -6.22 -7.95 -8.64
C LEU A 52 -5.82 -6.53 -8.26
N ALA A 53 -6.13 -6.06 -7.04
CA ALA A 53 -5.68 -4.76 -6.56
C ALA A 53 -4.15 -4.74 -6.41
N GLU A 54 -3.56 -5.79 -5.83
CA GLU A 54 -2.10 -5.96 -5.76
C GLU A 54 -1.48 -6.08 -7.17
N HIS A 55 -2.11 -6.84 -8.06
CA HIS A 55 -1.65 -7.04 -9.43
C HIS A 55 -1.86 -5.80 -10.32
N GLY A 56 -2.95 -5.06 -10.12
CA GLY A 56 -3.25 -3.80 -10.82
C GLY A 56 -2.23 -2.71 -10.53
N ALA A 57 -1.76 -2.62 -9.30
CA ALA A 57 -0.61 -1.82 -8.93
C ALA A 57 0.67 -2.28 -9.67
N ALA A 58 0.76 -3.57 -10.02
CA ALA A 58 1.86 -4.10 -10.82
C ALA A 58 1.77 -3.72 -12.31
N SER A 59 0.58 -3.49 -12.84
CA SER A 59 0.35 -3.23 -14.27
C SER A 59 0.60 -1.78 -14.69
N ARG A 60 0.68 -0.86 -13.73
CA ARG A 60 0.94 0.57 -13.96
C ARG A 60 2.12 1.04 -13.12
N PRO A 61 3.35 0.85 -13.59
CA PRO A 61 4.56 1.05 -12.81
C PRO A 61 4.79 2.49 -12.35
N GLU A 62 4.22 3.46 -13.06
CA GLU A 62 4.37 4.89 -12.75
C GLU A 62 3.22 5.44 -11.89
N ASP A 63 2.14 4.67 -11.64
CA ASP A 63 1.07 5.13 -10.77
C ASP A 63 1.59 5.40 -9.36
N MET A 64 1.23 6.56 -8.84
CA MET A 64 1.53 6.93 -7.46
C MET A 64 0.62 6.17 -6.52
N LEU A 65 1.22 5.47 -5.56
CA LEU A 65 0.52 4.70 -4.53
C LEU A 65 1.02 5.11 -3.16
N ALA A 66 0.12 5.06 -2.18
CA ALA A 66 0.48 5.07 -0.77
C ALA A 66 0.22 3.69 -0.17
N GLY A 67 0.88 3.37 0.93
CA GLY A 67 0.66 2.08 1.57
C GLY A 67 1.58 1.81 2.73
N THR A 68 1.59 0.54 3.14
CA THR A 68 2.48 0.05 4.18
C THR A 68 3.26 -1.17 3.73
N ILE A 69 4.52 -1.24 4.11
CA ILE A 69 5.31 -2.47 4.05
C ILE A 69 5.45 -2.97 5.48
N THR A 70 4.93 -4.16 5.72
CA THR A 70 5.08 -4.84 7.02
C THR A 70 6.05 -5.99 6.85
N LEU A 71 7.08 -6.04 7.69
CA LEU A 71 8.06 -7.11 7.66
C LEU A 71 8.34 -7.67 9.06
N VAL A 72 8.60 -8.98 9.12
CA VAL A 72 9.07 -9.68 10.31
C VAL A 72 10.45 -10.23 10.01
N TYR A 73 11.39 -10.01 10.91
CA TYR A 73 12.77 -10.45 10.76
C TYR A 73 13.40 -10.90 12.08
N ARG A 74 14.47 -11.71 12.00
CA ARG A 74 15.28 -12.14 13.14
C ARG A 74 16.23 -11.03 13.56
N ALA A 75 16.04 -10.49 14.77
CA ALA A 75 16.86 -9.39 15.30
C ALA A 75 18.24 -9.84 15.79
N ASP A 76 18.38 -11.12 16.12
CA ASP A 76 19.63 -11.75 16.59
C ASP A 76 20.65 -12.00 15.47
N LEU A 77 20.23 -11.91 14.21
CA LEU A 77 21.09 -12.10 13.05
C LEU A 77 21.92 -10.83 12.76
N GLY A 78 23.03 -10.70 13.45
CA GLY A 78 24.14 -9.79 13.20
C GLY A 78 23.76 -8.39 12.66
N ARG A 79 23.87 -8.14 11.37
CA ARG A 79 23.72 -6.80 10.75
C ARG A 79 22.35 -6.53 10.15
N VAL A 80 21.33 -7.36 10.41
CA VAL A 80 20.02 -7.24 9.76
C VAL A 80 19.41 -5.84 9.87
N ARG A 81 19.41 -5.25 11.07
CA ARG A 81 18.90 -3.89 11.30
C ARG A 81 19.66 -2.84 10.50
N HIS A 82 20.99 -2.95 10.46
CA HIS A 82 21.81 -2.02 9.68
C HIS A 82 21.52 -2.15 8.18
N GLN A 83 21.37 -3.38 7.67
CA GLN A 83 21.03 -3.61 6.27
C GLN A 83 19.63 -3.11 5.92
N LEU A 84 18.64 -3.31 6.80
CA LEU A 84 17.29 -2.77 6.63
C LEU A 84 17.30 -1.24 6.61
N ALA A 85 18.01 -0.61 7.57
CA ALA A 85 18.14 0.85 7.63
C ALA A 85 18.85 1.40 6.38
N GLN A 86 19.91 0.73 5.91
CA GLN A 86 20.59 1.12 4.68
C GLN A 86 19.67 1.03 3.46
N THR A 87 18.92 -0.08 3.33
CA THR A 87 17.95 -0.24 2.25
C THR A 87 16.88 0.86 2.28
N GLN A 88 16.33 1.18 3.45
CA GLN A 88 15.38 2.29 3.59
C GLN A 88 15.98 3.63 3.21
N SER A 89 17.26 3.86 3.56
CA SER A 89 17.98 5.08 3.19
C SER A 89 18.12 5.26 1.67
N ASP A 90 18.24 4.16 0.92
CA ASP A 90 18.31 4.20 -0.54
C ASP A 90 16.94 4.55 -1.18
N TYR A 91 15.87 4.51 -0.39
CA TYR A 91 14.47 4.79 -0.80
C TYR A 91 13.83 5.91 0.04
N LEU A 92 14.60 6.90 0.48
CA LEU A 92 14.11 8.01 1.33
C LEU A 92 12.95 8.81 0.73
N LYS A 93 12.80 8.81 -0.58
CA LYS A 93 11.68 9.50 -1.25
C LYS A 93 10.37 8.71 -1.13
N GLU A 94 10.47 7.40 -1.01
CA GLU A 94 9.33 6.49 -0.93
C GLU A 94 8.98 6.14 0.51
N VAL A 95 9.96 6.09 1.42
CA VAL A 95 9.74 5.78 2.85
C VAL A 95 9.47 7.06 3.63
N ILE A 96 8.25 7.20 4.14
CA ILE A 96 7.80 8.38 4.89
C ILE A 96 8.12 8.24 6.37
N SER A 97 7.86 7.06 6.94
CA SER A 97 8.16 6.76 8.33
C SER A 97 8.31 5.26 8.54
N SER A 98 8.97 4.89 9.63
CA SER A 98 9.04 3.51 10.09
C SER A 98 8.64 3.40 11.56
N GLN A 99 7.98 2.30 11.89
CA GLN A 99 7.67 1.91 13.25
C GLN A 99 8.21 0.52 13.51
N HIS A 100 8.94 0.35 14.60
CA HIS A 100 9.59 -0.88 14.98
C HIS A 100 9.06 -1.38 16.32
N VAL A 101 8.79 -2.68 16.40
CA VAL A 101 8.32 -3.36 17.60
C VAL A 101 9.12 -4.64 17.81
N PHE A 102 9.56 -4.88 19.03
CA PHE A 102 10.16 -6.15 19.41
C PHE A 102 9.07 -7.20 19.64
N LEU A 103 9.29 -8.38 19.11
CA LEU A 103 8.48 -9.56 19.33
C LEU A 103 9.23 -10.56 20.21
N GLU A 104 8.55 -11.63 20.61
CA GLU A 104 9.18 -12.78 21.27
C GLU A 104 10.13 -13.53 20.33
N ASP A 105 10.92 -14.43 20.86
CA ASP A 105 11.85 -15.33 20.11
C ASP A 105 12.85 -14.58 19.19
N ASP A 106 13.42 -13.48 19.68
CA ASP A 106 14.38 -12.66 18.95
C ASP A 106 13.86 -12.16 17.60
N GLN A 107 12.56 -12.02 17.45
CA GLN A 107 11.93 -11.45 16.27
C GLN A 107 11.64 -9.96 16.44
N SER A 108 11.52 -9.28 15.33
CA SER A 108 11.08 -7.90 15.27
C SER A 108 10.09 -7.70 14.14
N LEU A 109 9.09 -6.88 14.41
CA LEU A 109 8.15 -6.39 13.41
C LEU A 109 8.51 -4.95 13.06
N GLU A 110 8.53 -4.64 11.78
CA GLU A 110 8.70 -3.28 11.30
C GLU A 110 7.59 -2.94 10.29
N VAL A 111 7.02 -1.76 10.45
CA VAL A 111 6.00 -1.22 9.56
C VAL A 111 6.52 0.07 8.95
N LEU A 112 6.66 0.08 7.64
CA LEU A 112 7.04 1.27 6.87
C LEU A 112 5.79 1.88 6.28
N LEU A 113 5.56 3.18 6.49
CA LEU A 113 4.60 3.96 5.73
C LEU A 113 5.31 4.44 4.47
N VAL A 114 4.73 4.15 3.31
CA VAL A 114 5.37 4.41 2.02
C VAL A 114 4.45 5.13 1.06
N GLN A 115 5.03 5.95 0.18
CA GLN A 115 4.33 6.56 -0.94
C GLN A 115 5.30 6.78 -2.10
N GLY A 116 4.87 6.40 -3.30
CA GLY A 116 5.72 6.57 -4.49
C GLY A 116 5.19 5.82 -5.71
N PRO A 117 5.93 5.85 -6.82
CA PRO A 117 5.59 5.06 -7.99
C PRO A 117 5.55 3.56 -7.67
N ALA A 118 4.54 2.85 -8.18
CA ALA A 118 4.32 1.43 -7.91
C ALA A 118 5.57 0.56 -8.16
N ARG A 119 6.36 0.87 -9.21
CA ARG A 119 7.63 0.18 -9.47
C ARG A 119 8.64 0.38 -8.34
N ARG A 120 8.77 1.61 -7.81
CA ARG A 120 9.73 1.92 -6.74
C ARG A 120 9.37 1.23 -5.44
N LEU A 121 8.08 1.14 -5.12
CA LEU A 121 7.62 0.41 -3.94
C LEU A 121 7.91 -1.09 -4.05
N ARG A 122 7.78 -1.67 -5.25
CA ARG A 122 8.17 -3.07 -5.52
C ARG A 122 9.66 -3.29 -5.43
N ASP A 123 10.46 -2.40 -6.04
CA ASP A 123 11.92 -2.47 -5.96
C ASP A 123 12.39 -2.44 -4.50
N LEU A 124 11.78 -1.58 -3.67
CA LEU A 124 12.02 -1.52 -2.24
C LEU A 124 11.67 -2.85 -1.54
N CYS A 125 10.48 -3.43 -1.83
CA CYS A 125 10.10 -4.73 -1.27
C CYS A 125 11.10 -5.83 -1.66
N ASP A 126 11.54 -5.86 -2.91
CA ASP A 126 12.48 -6.86 -3.40
C ASP A 126 13.88 -6.67 -2.79
N ALA A 127 14.30 -5.43 -2.55
CA ALA A 127 15.53 -5.13 -1.83
C ALA A 127 15.45 -5.57 -0.37
N LEU A 128 14.34 -5.29 0.33
CA LEU A 128 14.13 -5.71 1.72
C LEU A 128 14.04 -7.24 1.86
N ARG A 129 13.40 -7.95 0.92
CA ARG A 129 13.34 -9.43 0.93
C ARG A 129 14.71 -10.09 0.82
N LYS A 130 15.68 -9.46 0.17
CA LYS A 130 17.04 -9.97 0.01
C LYS A 130 17.88 -9.84 1.27
N VAL A 131 17.44 -9.05 2.25
CA VAL A 131 18.15 -8.89 3.52
C VAL A 131 18.05 -10.20 4.31
N ARG A 132 19.20 -10.79 4.62
CA ARG A 132 19.28 -12.04 5.39
C ARG A 132 18.68 -11.83 6.77
N GLY A 133 17.68 -12.63 7.13
CA GLY A 133 16.96 -12.54 8.39
C GLY A 133 15.52 -12.07 8.24
N VAL A 134 15.13 -11.48 7.11
CA VAL A 134 13.74 -11.21 6.79
C VAL A 134 13.01 -12.53 6.55
N GLN A 135 11.93 -12.75 7.30
CA GLN A 135 11.14 -13.98 7.27
C GLN A 135 9.82 -13.79 6.54
N GLN A 136 9.21 -12.63 6.75
CA GLN A 136 7.94 -12.27 6.13
C GLN A 136 7.99 -10.83 5.67
N LEU A 137 7.36 -10.55 4.54
CA LEU A 137 7.17 -9.20 4.03
C LEU A 137 5.87 -9.14 3.25
N ARG A 138 5.05 -8.14 3.59
CA ARG A 138 3.81 -7.83 2.89
C ARG A 138 3.76 -6.36 2.55
N LEU A 139 3.35 -6.07 1.32
CA LEU A 139 3.05 -4.73 0.84
C LEU A 139 1.52 -4.62 0.71
N PHE A 140 0.95 -3.61 1.35
CA PHE A 140 -0.42 -3.19 1.13
C PHE A 140 -0.42 -1.80 0.50
N THR A 141 -1.16 -1.59 -0.59
CA THR A 141 -1.21 -0.31 -1.30
C THR A 141 -2.63 0.17 -1.54
N THR A 142 -2.76 1.49 -1.70
CA THR A 142 -3.98 2.19 -2.08
C THR A 142 -3.64 3.30 -3.07
N THR A 143 -4.61 3.67 -3.89
CA THR A 143 -4.52 4.85 -4.78
C THR A 143 -4.83 6.16 -4.07
N ALA A 144 -5.37 6.11 -2.84
CA ALA A 144 -5.55 7.28 -2.00
C ALA A 144 -4.18 7.70 -1.45
N LEU A 145 -3.73 8.89 -1.84
CA LEU A 145 -2.42 9.42 -1.45
C LEU A 145 -2.49 10.15 -0.11
N LEU A 146 -1.38 10.16 0.60
CA LEU A 146 -1.21 11.00 1.78
C LEU A 146 -1.20 12.47 1.38
N PRO A 147 -1.76 13.38 2.20
CA PRO A 147 -1.65 14.80 1.94
C PRO A 147 -0.17 15.23 1.98
N PRO A 148 0.23 16.28 1.24
CA PRO A 148 1.56 16.82 1.32
C PRO A 148 1.85 17.23 2.77
N LEU A 149 2.96 16.72 3.33
CA LEU A 149 3.34 16.96 4.73
C LEU A 149 3.75 18.41 5.00
N HIS A 150 4.04 19.18 3.96
CA HIS A 150 4.38 20.60 4.00
C HIS A 150 3.87 21.29 2.73
N GLU A 151 2.65 21.82 2.77
CA GLU A 151 2.34 23.01 2.00
C GLU A 151 2.94 24.17 2.82
N GLN A 152 4.15 24.59 2.47
CA GLN A 152 4.57 25.92 2.85
C GLN A 152 3.68 26.87 2.05
N ASP A 153 2.75 27.54 2.76
CA ASP A 153 2.12 28.76 2.26
C ASP A 153 3.26 29.72 1.89
N GLU A 154 3.65 29.73 0.62
CA GLU A 154 4.36 30.86 0.04
C GLU A 154 3.34 32.00 0.00
N ALA A 155 3.11 32.61 1.18
CA ALA A 155 2.43 33.88 1.30
C ALA A 155 3.26 34.89 0.52
N GLU A 156 2.76 35.28 -0.65
CA GLU A 156 3.30 36.40 -1.42
C GLU A 156 3.53 37.60 -0.48
N PRO A 157 4.70 38.24 -0.54
CA PRO A 157 4.94 39.45 0.22
C PRO A 157 4.04 40.56 -0.33
N GLN A 158 2.95 40.88 0.39
CA GLN A 158 2.12 42.03 0.09
C GLN A 158 2.98 43.28 0.09
N ALA A 159 3.18 43.86 -1.08
CA ALA A 159 3.84 45.12 -1.31
C ALA A 159 3.18 46.22 -0.50
N ARG A 160 3.78 46.63 0.62
CA ARG A 160 3.39 47.82 1.39
C ARG A 160 3.57 49.05 0.51
N LYS A 161 2.49 49.54 -0.08
CA LYS A 161 2.44 50.86 -0.71
C LYS A 161 2.62 51.91 0.37
N HIS A 162 3.82 52.46 0.42
CA HIS A 162 4.15 53.66 1.22
C HIS A 162 3.45 54.86 0.60
N LYS A 163 2.35 55.28 1.20
CA LYS A 163 1.76 56.62 0.89
C LYS A 163 2.59 57.67 1.63
N GLN A 164 3.47 58.34 0.88
CA GLN A 164 4.01 59.60 1.34
C GLN A 164 2.89 60.66 1.30
N GLY A 165 2.45 61.04 2.50
CA GLY A 165 1.60 62.22 2.67
C GLY A 165 2.47 63.49 2.59
N LYS A 166 2.16 64.32 1.64
CA LYS A 166 2.74 65.64 1.44
C LYS A 166 1.96 66.59 2.35
N ALA A 167 2.69 67.15 3.37
CA ALA A 167 2.14 68.25 4.19
C ALA A 167 2.55 69.55 3.49
N ALA A 168 1.57 70.46 3.34
CA ALA A 168 1.75 71.84 3.04
C ALA A 168 1.80 72.66 4.36
#